data_975dc049203c04171b886bfbeee2c2eb
#
_entry.id   975dc049203c04171b886bfbeee2c2eb
#
_cell.length_a   1.000
_cell.length_b   1.000
_cell.length_c   1.000
_cell.angle_alpha   90.00
_cell.angle_beta   90.00
_cell.angle_gamma   90.00
#
_symmetry.space_group_name_H-M   'P 1'
#
loop_
_entity.id
_entity.type
_entity.pdbx_description
1 polymer ?
#
loop_
_entity_poly.entity_id
_entity_poly.type
_entity_poly.pdbx_seq_one_letter_code
_entity_poly.pdbx_strand_id
1 'polypeptide(L)'
;EKRGVQKHLITEANIVCDWGIEGDAHGGKWHRQISLLSKEKVDAFKAKGADIHPGSFGENLIVEGVDFSSMPVGTRFVIGDVVLEMTQIGKECHNHCLIYKTMGDCIMPREGVFAEVITGGHIKIGQEVTCIPPKADRPYTAAVITLSDKGAAGLREDKSGPAIVEMLKSAGYDVKETLL
;
A
#
# COMPACT_ATOMS: atom_id res chain seq x y z
N GLU A 1 0.19 8.82 -17.63
CA GLU A 1 -0.74 8.54 -18.76
C GLU A 1 -0.60 7.10 -19.28
N LYS A 2 0.54 6.42 -19.09
CA LYS A 2 0.80 5.06 -19.60
C LYS A 2 1.40 4.17 -18.54
N ARG A 3 0.92 2.91 -18.43
CA ARG A 3 1.50 1.91 -17.53
C ARG A 3 2.90 1.47 -17.97
N GLY A 4 3.77 1.15 -17.00
CA GLY A 4 5.11 0.63 -17.26
C GLY A 4 6.18 1.66 -17.64
N VAL A 5 5.87 2.96 -17.52
CA VAL A 5 6.83 4.05 -17.66
C VAL A 5 7.05 4.74 -16.32
N GLN A 6 8.19 5.44 -16.18
CA GLN A 6 8.44 6.31 -15.02
C GLN A 6 7.42 7.45 -14.99
N LYS A 7 7.08 7.90 -13.79
CA LYS A 7 6.20 9.04 -13.58
C LYS A 7 7.01 10.35 -13.63
N HIS A 8 6.33 11.45 -13.89
CA HIS A 8 6.92 12.78 -13.90
C HIS A 8 6.41 13.58 -12.70
N LEU A 9 7.27 14.43 -12.17
CA LEU A 9 6.90 15.34 -11.10
C LEU A 9 5.85 16.34 -11.61
N ILE A 10 4.78 16.49 -10.85
CA ILE A 10 3.78 17.56 -11.00
C ILE A 10 3.65 18.30 -9.68
N THR A 11 3.23 19.55 -9.72
CA THR A 11 3.16 20.42 -8.54
C THR A 11 1.86 20.29 -7.75
N GLU A 12 0.80 19.81 -8.40
CA GLU A 12 -0.54 19.66 -7.84
C GLU A 12 -1.31 18.55 -8.57
N ALA A 13 -2.30 17.98 -7.93
CA ALA A 13 -3.12 16.92 -8.49
C ALA A 13 -4.54 16.91 -7.91
N ASN A 14 -5.51 16.53 -8.73
CA ASN A 14 -6.84 16.13 -8.27
C ASN A 14 -6.82 14.66 -7.85
N ILE A 15 -7.30 14.39 -6.65
CA ILE A 15 -7.46 13.06 -6.10
C ILE A 15 -8.94 12.70 -6.15
N VAL A 16 -9.25 11.60 -6.82
CA VAL A 16 -10.63 11.14 -7.04
C VAL A 16 -10.93 9.99 -6.11
N CYS A 17 -12.03 10.11 -5.34
CA CYS A 17 -12.51 9.07 -4.42
C CYS A 17 -12.70 7.74 -5.16
N ASP A 18 -12.30 6.64 -4.52
CA ASP A 18 -12.37 5.27 -5.07
C ASP A 18 -11.72 5.13 -6.46
N TRP A 19 -10.67 5.95 -6.74
CA TRP A 19 -10.00 5.93 -8.05
C TRP A 19 -8.49 6.16 -7.95
N GLY A 20 -8.04 7.27 -7.37
CA GLY A 20 -6.64 7.69 -7.33
C GLY A 20 -6.41 9.08 -7.92
N ILE A 21 -5.22 9.33 -8.48
CA ILE A 21 -4.90 10.60 -9.16
C ILE A 21 -5.63 10.64 -10.51
N GLU A 22 -6.29 11.76 -10.77
CA GLU A 22 -6.92 12.02 -12.06
C GLU A 22 -5.88 11.98 -13.19
N GLY A 23 -6.16 11.18 -14.23
CA GLY A 23 -5.23 11.00 -15.37
C GLY A 23 -4.08 10.03 -15.13
N ASP A 24 -3.90 9.45 -13.93
CA ASP A 24 -2.91 8.39 -13.71
C ASP A 24 -3.40 7.07 -14.34
N ALA A 25 -2.56 6.45 -15.17
CA ALA A 25 -2.84 5.17 -15.80
C ALA A 25 -3.05 4.00 -14.82
N HIS A 26 -2.65 4.15 -13.56
CA HIS A 26 -2.84 3.18 -12.48
C HIS A 26 -4.11 3.45 -11.66
N GLY A 27 -4.82 4.56 -11.94
CA GLY A 27 -6.12 4.85 -11.33
C GLY A 27 -7.13 3.73 -11.59
N GLY A 28 -8.02 3.46 -10.63
CA GLY A 28 -9.05 2.44 -10.75
C GLY A 28 -9.61 1.98 -9.41
N LYS A 29 -10.72 1.25 -9.47
CA LYS A 29 -11.40 0.66 -8.29
C LYS A 29 -10.65 -0.57 -7.78
N TRP A 30 -9.62 -0.37 -7.02
CA TRP A 30 -8.80 -1.40 -6.40
C TRP A 30 -8.04 -0.83 -5.20
N HIS A 31 -7.44 -1.68 -4.40
CA HIS A 31 -6.80 -1.28 -3.14
C HIS A 31 -5.44 -0.56 -3.28
N ARG A 32 -4.90 -0.38 -4.49
CA ARG A 32 -3.60 0.28 -4.73
C ARG A 32 -3.76 1.49 -5.65
N GLN A 33 -4.65 2.41 -5.27
CA GLN A 33 -4.97 3.60 -6.06
C GLN A 33 -3.86 4.64 -6.00
N ILE A 34 -3.23 4.80 -4.84
CA ILE A 34 -2.12 5.71 -4.59
C ILE A 34 -0.94 4.92 -4.01
N SER A 35 0.24 5.17 -4.52
CA SER A 35 1.49 4.63 -3.97
C SER A 35 2.32 5.72 -3.33
N LEU A 36 2.86 5.46 -2.11
CA LEU A 36 3.62 6.42 -1.33
C LEU A 36 5.00 5.85 -0.98
N LEU A 37 6.00 6.73 -0.92
CA LEU A 37 7.35 6.45 -0.43
C LEU A 37 7.80 7.53 0.55
N SER A 38 8.59 7.13 1.54
CA SER A 38 9.29 8.06 2.43
C SER A 38 10.44 8.72 1.67
N LYS A 39 10.55 10.05 1.80
CA LYS A 39 11.66 10.82 1.19
C LYS A 39 13.01 10.33 1.72
N GLU A 40 13.12 10.04 2.98
CA GLU A 40 14.34 9.56 3.64
C GLU A 40 14.81 8.22 3.05
N LYS A 41 13.88 7.33 2.73
CA LYS A 41 14.20 6.04 2.09
C LYS A 41 14.66 6.23 0.64
N VAL A 42 14.04 7.16 -0.08
CA VAL A 42 14.46 7.55 -1.45
C VAL A 42 15.85 8.17 -1.41
N ASP A 43 16.11 9.13 -0.51
CA ASP A 43 17.40 9.80 -0.37
C ASP A 43 18.50 8.82 0.05
N ALA A 44 18.24 7.92 0.98
CA ALA A 44 19.16 6.87 1.39
C ALA A 44 19.49 5.90 0.22
N PHE A 45 18.52 5.60 -0.63
CA PHE A 45 18.74 4.76 -1.81
C PHE A 45 19.57 5.52 -2.86
N LYS A 46 19.32 6.81 -3.07
CA LYS A 46 20.10 7.68 -3.94
C LYS A 46 21.55 7.80 -3.48
N ALA A 47 21.79 7.89 -2.17
CA ALA A 47 23.14 7.93 -1.58
C ALA A 47 23.97 6.66 -1.84
N LYS A 48 23.35 5.52 -2.19
CA LYS A 48 24.03 4.30 -2.64
C LYS A 48 24.50 4.36 -4.11
N GLY A 49 24.33 5.50 -4.78
CA GLY A 49 24.73 5.72 -6.16
C GLY A 49 23.63 5.48 -7.20
N ALA A 50 22.36 5.34 -6.77
CA ALA A 50 21.26 5.21 -7.70
C ALA A 50 20.96 6.53 -8.41
N ASP A 51 20.89 6.49 -9.74
CA ASP A 51 20.42 7.62 -10.55
C ASP A 51 18.89 7.59 -10.61
N ILE A 52 18.29 8.22 -9.62
CA ILE A 52 16.84 8.28 -9.43
C ILE A 52 16.36 9.71 -9.21
N HIS A 53 15.14 9.96 -9.64
CA HIS A 53 14.39 11.20 -9.47
C HIS A 53 12.94 10.88 -9.01
N PRO A 54 12.16 11.86 -8.55
CA PRO A 54 10.74 11.64 -8.23
C PRO A 54 10.00 10.98 -9.40
N GLY A 55 9.26 9.90 -9.12
CA GLY A 55 8.58 9.10 -10.12
C GLY A 55 9.34 7.87 -10.63
N SER A 56 10.62 7.73 -10.29
CA SER A 56 11.47 6.63 -10.80
C SER A 56 11.00 5.24 -10.39
N PHE A 57 10.41 5.09 -9.20
CA PHE A 57 9.85 3.83 -8.71
C PHE A 57 8.38 3.63 -9.13
N GLY A 58 7.80 4.61 -9.85
CA GLY A 58 6.38 4.64 -10.19
C GLY A 58 5.48 5.10 -9.03
N GLU A 59 6.07 5.65 -7.98
CA GLU A 59 5.34 6.21 -6.84
C GLU A 59 4.50 7.44 -7.25
N ASN A 60 3.42 7.68 -6.51
CA ASN A 60 2.57 8.86 -6.67
C ASN A 60 2.99 9.98 -5.72
N LEU A 61 3.25 9.66 -4.47
CA LEU A 61 3.60 10.63 -3.44
C LEU A 61 4.92 10.27 -2.78
N ILE A 62 5.79 11.28 -2.60
CA ILE A 62 6.97 11.21 -1.74
C ILE A 62 6.70 12.11 -0.55
N VAL A 63 6.77 11.57 0.66
CA VAL A 63 6.45 12.28 1.90
C VAL A 63 7.68 12.32 2.80
N GLU A 64 8.00 13.49 3.30
CA GLU A 64 9.11 13.74 4.24
C GLU A 64 8.65 13.56 5.69
N GLY A 65 9.51 13.04 6.55
CA GLY A 65 9.26 12.89 7.98
C GLY A 65 8.36 11.70 8.36
N VAL A 66 8.09 10.78 7.41
CA VAL A 66 7.19 9.65 7.65
C VAL A 66 7.87 8.33 7.32
N ASP A 67 7.92 7.42 8.28
CA ASP A 67 8.31 6.01 8.04
C ASP A 67 7.06 5.15 7.87
N PHE A 68 6.61 5.00 6.65
CA PHE A 68 5.41 4.24 6.32
C PHE A 68 5.51 2.75 6.69
N SER A 69 6.70 2.17 6.60
CA SER A 69 6.90 0.73 6.85
C SER A 69 6.69 0.35 8.33
N SER A 70 6.77 1.33 9.24
CA SER A 70 6.49 1.15 10.66
C SER A 70 5.01 1.28 11.04
N MET A 71 4.15 1.70 10.10
CA MET A 71 2.74 1.95 10.35
C MET A 71 1.87 0.74 10.03
N PRO A 72 0.82 0.48 10.81
CA PRO A 72 -0.11 -0.59 10.50
C PRO A 72 -0.99 -0.25 9.29
N VAL A 73 -1.33 -1.27 8.50
CA VAL A 73 -2.37 -1.16 7.45
C VAL A 73 -3.66 -0.62 8.07
N GLY A 74 -4.41 0.21 7.34
CA GLY A 74 -5.56 0.96 7.84
C GLY A 74 -5.20 2.31 8.47
N THR A 75 -3.91 2.68 8.55
CA THR A 75 -3.51 4.05 8.87
C THR A 75 -4.07 5.00 7.82
N ARG A 76 -4.64 6.12 8.26
CA ARG A 76 -5.12 7.17 7.37
C ARG A 76 -4.10 8.29 7.25
N PHE A 77 -3.94 8.77 6.03
CA PHE A 77 -3.14 9.93 5.69
C PHE A 77 -4.08 11.06 5.28
N VAL A 78 -4.08 12.15 6.05
CA VAL A 78 -4.91 13.33 5.79
C VAL A 78 -4.04 14.42 5.20
N ILE A 79 -4.41 14.92 4.02
CA ILE A 79 -3.68 15.94 3.26
C ILE A 79 -4.71 17.02 2.86
N GLY A 80 -4.85 18.07 3.67
CA GLY A 80 -5.98 18.99 3.52
C GLY A 80 -7.31 18.26 3.66
N ASP A 81 -8.15 18.31 2.64
CA ASP A 81 -9.46 17.63 2.61
C ASP A 81 -9.36 16.15 2.15
N VAL A 82 -8.22 15.76 1.57
CA VAL A 82 -8.00 14.40 1.05
C VAL A 82 -7.71 13.44 2.20
N VAL A 83 -8.39 12.29 2.17
CA VAL A 83 -8.15 11.18 3.10
C VAL A 83 -7.80 9.93 2.31
N LEU A 84 -6.61 9.41 2.54
CA LEU A 84 -6.15 8.12 2.02
C LEU A 84 -6.15 7.10 3.16
N GLU A 85 -6.43 5.84 2.87
CA GLU A 85 -6.29 4.74 3.85
C GLU A 85 -5.29 3.71 3.34
N MET A 86 -4.25 3.44 4.11
CA MET A 86 -3.21 2.48 3.75
C MET A 86 -3.78 1.06 3.67
N THR A 87 -3.58 0.41 2.53
CA THR A 87 -4.14 -0.92 2.24
C THR A 87 -3.08 -2.01 2.16
N GLN A 88 -1.82 -1.64 1.87
CA GLN A 88 -0.77 -2.62 1.67
C GLN A 88 0.61 -2.01 1.91
N ILE A 89 1.52 -2.80 2.50
CA ILE A 89 2.96 -2.51 2.60
C ILE A 89 3.69 -3.41 1.61
N GLY A 90 4.53 -2.80 0.79
CA GLY A 90 5.33 -3.50 -0.20
C GLY A 90 4.52 -4.06 -1.37
N LYS A 91 5.23 -4.50 -2.38
CA LYS A 91 4.67 -5.17 -3.56
C LYS A 91 5.73 -6.04 -4.21
N GLU A 92 5.44 -7.31 -4.44
CA GLU A 92 6.30 -8.14 -5.28
C GLU A 92 6.44 -7.55 -6.68
N CYS A 93 7.68 -7.53 -7.16
CA CYS A 93 8.01 -7.07 -8.50
C CYS A 93 8.27 -8.28 -9.40
N HIS A 94 7.30 -8.65 -10.22
CA HIS A 94 7.41 -9.80 -11.14
C HIS A 94 8.41 -9.54 -12.28
N ASN A 95 8.61 -8.29 -12.67
CA ASN A 95 9.56 -7.89 -13.69
C ASN A 95 10.53 -6.87 -13.12
N HIS A 96 11.81 -7.22 -13.07
CA HIS A 96 12.86 -6.33 -12.63
C HIS A 96 12.96 -5.12 -13.56
N CYS A 97 12.65 -3.93 -13.04
CA CYS A 97 12.80 -2.66 -13.76
C CYS A 97 14.29 -2.26 -13.91
N LEU A 98 14.54 -1.16 -14.61
CA LEU A 98 15.92 -0.67 -14.81
C LEU A 98 16.65 -0.42 -13.48
N ILE A 99 15.97 0.15 -12.47
CA ILE A 99 16.57 0.41 -11.15
C ILE A 99 17.07 -0.90 -10.53
N TYR A 100 16.24 -1.95 -10.51
CA TYR A 100 16.66 -3.23 -9.96
C TYR A 100 17.83 -3.84 -10.75
N LYS A 101 17.81 -3.75 -12.08
CA LYS A 101 18.88 -4.27 -12.93
C LYS A 101 20.21 -3.55 -12.69
N THR A 102 20.17 -2.25 -12.43
CA THR A 102 21.37 -1.42 -12.22
C THR A 102 21.90 -1.54 -10.80
N MET A 103 21.03 -1.52 -9.81
CA MET A 103 21.39 -1.46 -8.39
C MET A 103 21.41 -2.82 -7.69
N GLY A 104 20.84 -3.87 -8.31
CA GLY A 104 20.61 -5.17 -7.68
C GLY A 104 19.53 -5.14 -6.58
N ASP A 105 18.88 -4.01 -6.37
CA ASP A 105 17.92 -3.76 -5.27
C ASP A 105 16.83 -2.78 -5.69
N CYS A 106 15.72 -2.76 -4.94
CA CYS A 106 14.65 -1.79 -5.06
C CYS A 106 13.94 -1.60 -3.72
N ILE A 107 13.65 -0.35 -3.37
CA ILE A 107 12.97 -0.03 -2.09
C ILE A 107 11.46 -0.24 -2.15
N MET A 108 10.83 -0.16 -3.32
CA MET A 108 9.38 -0.24 -3.47
C MET A 108 8.75 -1.53 -2.89
N PRO A 109 9.37 -2.72 -3.04
CA PRO A 109 8.85 -3.95 -2.45
C PRO A 109 8.83 -3.99 -0.92
N ARG A 110 9.67 -3.21 -0.26
CA ARG A 110 9.82 -3.21 1.20
C ARG A 110 9.29 -1.96 1.88
N GLU A 111 9.55 -0.81 1.27
CA GLU A 111 9.31 0.50 1.88
C GLU A 111 8.12 1.24 1.25
N GLY A 112 7.72 0.82 0.04
CA GLY A 112 6.56 1.41 -0.62
C GLY A 112 5.27 0.95 0.04
N VAL A 113 4.32 1.88 0.20
CA VAL A 113 2.98 1.56 0.67
C VAL A 113 1.95 1.98 -0.37
N PHE A 114 0.80 1.34 -0.29
CA PHE A 114 -0.33 1.62 -1.16
C PHE A 114 -1.55 2.01 -0.34
N ALA A 115 -2.37 2.88 -0.91
CA ALA A 115 -3.57 3.37 -0.26
C ALA A 115 -4.73 3.46 -1.25
N GLU A 116 -5.94 3.37 -0.72
CA GLU A 116 -7.16 3.75 -1.42
C GLU A 116 -7.59 5.17 -1.00
N VAL A 117 -8.35 5.82 -1.85
CA VAL A 117 -8.85 7.18 -1.64
C VAL A 117 -10.23 7.10 -0.97
N ILE A 118 -10.29 7.47 0.29
CA ILE A 118 -11.55 7.55 1.06
C ILE A 118 -12.29 8.85 0.77
N THR A 119 -11.55 9.97 0.74
CA THR A 119 -12.09 11.28 0.40
C THR A 119 -11.19 11.93 -0.64
N GLY A 120 -11.77 12.31 -1.76
CA GLY A 120 -11.09 13.03 -2.82
C GLY A 120 -10.93 14.52 -2.52
N GLY A 121 -10.17 15.21 -3.36
CA GLY A 121 -9.91 16.63 -3.25
C GLY A 121 -8.70 17.04 -4.06
N HIS A 122 -8.16 18.22 -3.78
CA HIS A 122 -7.00 18.77 -4.46
C HIS A 122 -5.80 18.81 -3.52
N ILE A 123 -4.64 18.31 -3.99
CA ILE A 123 -3.38 18.38 -3.24
C ILE A 123 -2.29 19.08 -4.04
N LYS A 124 -1.32 19.66 -3.33
CA LYS A 124 -0.14 20.32 -3.91
C LYS A 124 1.12 20.03 -3.09
N ILE A 125 2.27 20.20 -3.72
CA ILE A 125 3.58 20.05 -3.05
C ILE A 125 3.65 20.98 -1.84
N GLY A 126 4.23 20.48 -0.75
CA GLY A 126 4.45 21.24 0.49
C GLY A 126 3.27 21.21 1.46
N GLN A 127 2.18 20.54 1.14
CA GLN A 127 1.12 20.31 2.13
C GLN A 127 1.56 19.32 3.20
N GLU A 128 1.09 19.57 4.42
CA GLU A 128 1.30 18.70 5.57
C GLU A 128 0.48 17.40 5.42
N VAL A 129 1.09 16.29 5.86
CA VAL A 129 0.46 14.99 5.93
C VAL A 129 0.29 14.57 7.39
N THR A 130 -0.95 14.43 7.84
CA THR A 130 -1.26 13.92 9.18
C THR A 130 -1.52 12.42 9.11
N CYS A 131 -0.78 11.64 9.89
CA CYS A 131 -0.95 10.18 9.98
C CYS A 131 -1.85 9.84 11.18
N ILE A 132 -2.97 9.16 10.92
CA ILE A 132 -3.93 8.73 11.93
C ILE A 132 -3.96 7.20 11.97
N PRO A 133 -3.45 6.55 13.02
CA PRO A 133 -3.48 5.09 13.12
C PRO A 133 -4.92 4.57 13.19
N PRO A 134 -5.15 3.29 12.88
CA PRO A 134 -6.47 2.68 13.01
C PRO A 134 -7.01 2.85 14.43
N LYS A 135 -8.30 3.16 14.55
CA LYS A 135 -8.96 3.25 15.85
C LYS A 135 -9.35 1.85 16.35
N ALA A 136 -9.37 1.68 17.68
CA ALA A 136 -9.78 0.43 18.32
C ALA A 136 -11.24 0.06 18.05
N ASP A 137 -12.11 1.04 17.78
CA ASP A 137 -13.52 0.87 17.40
C ASP A 137 -13.72 0.44 15.94
N ARG A 138 -12.62 0.34 15.19
CA ARG A 138 -12.62 -0.10 13.79
C ARG A 138 -11.53 -1.16 13.61
N PRO A 139 -11.74 -2.37 14.15
CA PRO A 139 -10.76 -3.45 14.06
C PRO A 139 -10.53 -3.86 12.60
N TYR A 140 -9.34 -4.35 12.31
CA TYR A 140 -9.06 -4.95 11.01
C TYR A 140 -10.02 -6.12 10.78
N THR A 141 -10.55 -6.22 9.56
CA THR A 141 -11.32 -7.38 9.15
C THR A 141 -10.41 -8.42 8.48
N ALA A 142 -10.72 -9.68 8.68
CA ALA A 142 -10.03 -10.81 8.06
C ALA A 142 -11.02 -11.85 7.56
N ALA A 143 -10.62 -12.57 6.51
CA ALA A 143 -11.24 -13.82 6.10
C ALA A 143 -10.17 -14.91 6.12
N VAL A 144 -10.54 -16.13 6.52
CA VAL A 144 -9.65 -17.30 6.55
C VAL A 144 -10.15 -18.29 5.52
N ILE A 145 -9.28 -18.67 4.59
CA ILE A 145 -9.58 -19.68 3.56
C ILE A 145 -8.57 -20.80 3.70
N THR A 146 -9.04 -22.02 3.98
CA THR A 146 -8.21 -23.22 3.98
C THR A 146 -8.39 -23.94 2.64
N LEU A 147 -7.31 -24.13 1.88
CA LEU A 147 -7.32 -24.84 0.62
C LEU A 147 -6.87 -26.30 0.86
N SER A 148 -7.82 -27.23 0.81
CA SER A 148 -7.54 -28.66 1.03
C SER A 148 -8.57 -29.54 0.32
N ASP A 149 -8.14 -30.30 -0.70
CA ASP A 149 -8.98 -31.25 -1.43
C ASP A 149 -9.58 -32.32 -0.49
N LYS A 150 -8.79 -32.83 0.45
CA LYS A 150 -9.23 -33.83 1.43
C LYS A 150 -10.18 -33.25 2.48
N GLY A 151 -9.97 -31.98 2.87
CA GLY A 151 -10.86 -31.25 3.76
C GLY A 151 -12.20 -31.00 3.10
N ALA A 152 -12.20 -30.45 1.89
CA ALA A 152 -13.42 -30.18 1.12
C ALA A 152 -14.22 -31.47 0.81
N ALA A 153 -13.53 -32.59 0.63
CA ALA A 153 -14.17 -33.90 0.47
C ALA A 153 -14.63 -34.56 1.79
N GLY A 154 -14.45 -33.92 2.93
CA GLY A 154 -14.78 -34.45 4.26
C GLY A 154 -13.90 -35.65 4.72
N LEU A 155 -12.78 -35.86 4.04
CA LEU A 155 -11.84 -36.97 4.35
C LEU A 155 -10.79 -36.59 5.41
N ARG A 156 -10.73 -35.33 5.78
CA ARG A 156 -9.78 -34.76 6.76
C ARG A 156 -10.40 -33.59 7.48
N GLU A 157 -10.28 -33.57 8.80
CA GLU A 157 -10.67 -32.40 9.62
C GLU A 157 -9.74 -31.22 9.34
N ASP A 158 -10.33 -30.04 9.13
CA ASP A 158 -9.56 -28.78 9.07
C ASP A 158 -9.19 -28.31 10.48
N LYS A 159 -7.90 -28.43 10.81
CA LYS A 159 -7.32 -27.91 12.06
C LYS A 159 -6.62 -26.56 11.85
N SER A 160 -6.30 -26.22 10.61
CA SER A 160 -5.54 -25.01 10.27
C SER A 160 -6.42 -23.78 10.30
N GLY A 161 -7.59 -23.82 9.68
CA GLY A 161 -8.53 -22.71 9.65
C GLY A 161 -8.92 -22.23 11.05
N PRO A 162 -9.45 -23.10 11.93
CA PRO A 162 -9.76 -22.73 13.31
C PRO A 162 -8.58 -22.14 14.08
N ALA A 163 -7.38 -22.72 13.95
CA ALA A 163 -6.19 -22.21 14.63
C ALA A 163 -5.81 -20.79 14.15
N ILE A 164 -5.87 -20.53 12.84
CA ILE A 164 -5.61 -19.19 12.27
C ILE A 164 -6.68 -18.19 12.73
N VAL A 165 -7.95 -18.58 12.78
CA VAL A 165 -9.05 -17.74 13.29
C VAL A 165 -8.79 -17.33 14.74
N GLU A 166 -8.38 -18.24 15.59
CA GLU A 166 -8.07 -17.96 17.00
C GLU A 166 -6.87 -17.00 17.13
N MET A 167 -5.82 -17.21 16.37
CA MET A 167 -4.65 -16.34 16.34
C MET A 167 -5.02 -14.92 15.87
N LEU A 168 -5.82 -14.78 14.81
CA LEU A 168 -6.26 -13.50 14.29
C LEU A 168 -7.14 -12.75 15.31
N LYS A 169 -8.10 -13.44 15.94
CA LYS A 169 -8.93 -12.85 16.99
C LYS A 169 -8.11 -12.39 18.19
N SER A 170 -7.12 -13.18 18.60
CA SER A 170 -6.21 -12.82 19.68
C SER A 170 -5.34 -11.61 19.34
N ALA A 171 -5.05 -11.41 18.05
CA ALA A 171 -4.35 -10.24 17.52
C ALA A 171 -5.27 -9.01 17.27
N GLY A 172 -6.55 -9.08 17.63
CA GLY A 172 -7.49 -7.97 17.52
C GLY A 172 -8.20 -7.84 16.17
N TYR A 173 -8.11 -8.86 15.32
CA TYR A 173 -8.84 -8.87 14.03
C TYR A 173 -10.31 -9.29 14.22
N ASP A 174 -11.19 -8.66 13.44
CA ASP A 174 -12.58 -9.09 13.28
C ASP A 174 -12.67 -10.07 12.11
N VAL A 175 -12.71 -11.37 12.40
CA VAL A 175 -12.80 -12.41 11.38
C VAL A 175 -14.22 -12.54 10.89
N LYS A 176 -14.46 -12.14 9.64
CA LYS A 176 -15.79 -12.07 8.99
C LYS A 176 -16.21 -13.38 8.36
N GLU A 177 -15.27 -14.12 7.80
CA GLU A 177 -15.52 -15.35 7.06
C GLU A 177 -14.46 -16.41 7.33
N THR A 178 -14.91 -17.67 7.33
CA THR A 178 -14.03 -18.85 7.34
C THR A 178 -14.55 -19.84 6.31
N LEU A 179 -13.72 -20.20 5.34
CA LEU A 179 -14.03 -21.10 4.23
C LEU A 179 -13.04 -22.26 4.19
N LEU A 180 -13.53 -23.43 3.80
CA LEU A 180 -12.76 -24.66 3.54
C LEU A 180 -13.00 -25.12 2.10
#